data_6cfbf1be0a59cf9f1dd3688df79019e8
#
_entry.id   6cfbf1be0a59cf9f1dd3688df79019e8
#
_cell.length_a   1.000
_cell.length_b   1.000
_cell.length_c   1.000
_cell.angle_alpha   90.00
_cell.angle_beta   90.00
_cell.angle_gamma   90.00
#
_symmetry.space_group_name_H-M   'P 1'
#
loop_
_entity.id
_entity.type
_entity.pdbx_description
1 polymer ?
#
loop_
_entity_poly.entity_id
_entity_poly.type
_entity_poly.pdbx_seq_one_letter_code
_entity_poly.pdbx_strand_id
1 'polypeptide(L)'
;MFLAAAAIMALAAVPVKAQNSRILEEGGTGPYKAIMMEEASLSTHTVFRPQDLSKFGNGNLLPVLVWGNGGCANSPSGHVNFLNEVASQGFLIVAIGPSNYQQLEGPRPGQTGAVPGAMPGGRPQMPAGQRPQGAPRPQMPGGMPGGMPQMGSGGMSMGDPEGLKQALEWAIAQNADKDSPYYGKLDVDNIAAAGMSCGGLQALHMSDDARIKTIMVMNSGYFGGDESEDKASLNTMKQKSVIWILGGSTDIAWENGNDDFKRMSGTMPAFLCSLDGIGHGGTYMQPHGGDYAKVATAWLKWWLKGDAEAAKMFTGADPGVGKMQGWMYLRKNIQ
;
A
#
# COMPACT_ATOMS: atom_id res chain seq x y z
N MET A 1 4.05 17.15 69.13
CA MET A 1 4.35 17.96 67.96
C MET A 1 5.13 17.04 66.97
N PHE A 2 4.42 16.36 66.06
CA PHE A 2 5.01 15.47 65.11
C PHE A 2 5.03 16.15 63.74
N LEU A 3 6.18 16.41 63.20
CA LEU A 3 6.39 16.87 61.81
C LEU A 3 6.32 15.67 60.86
N ALA A 4 5.32 15.63 60.02
CA ALA A 4 5.25 14.70 58.90
C ALA A 4 6.04 15.26 57.72
N ALA A 5 7.14 14.61 57.34
CA ALA A 5 7.87 14.93 56.13
C ALA A 5 7.17 14.28 54.91
N ALA A 6 6.63 15.12 54.02
CA ALA A 6 6.09 14.67 52.76
C ALA A 6 7.26 14.47 51.78
N ALA A 7 7.51 13.23 51.37
CA ALA A 7 8.46 12.89 50.32
C ALA A 7 7.77 13.18 48.97
N ILE A 8 8.24 14.19 48.24
CA ILE A 8 7.88 14.47 46.84
C ILE A 8 8.68 13.48 45.99
N MET A 9 8.03 12.46 45.47
CA MET A 9 8.59 11.61 44.40
C MET A 9 8.59 12.43 43.10
N ALA A 10 9.77 12.87 42.66
CA ALA A 10 9.97 13.41 41.32
C ALA A 10 9.83 12.25 40.32
N LEU A 11 8.74 12.19 39.57
CA LEU A 11 8.66 11.35 38.38
C LEU A 11 9.72 11.86 37.40
N ALA A 12 10.75 11.06 37.18
CA ALA A 12 11.71 11.32 36.10
C ALA A 12 10.96 11.19 34.77
N ALA A 13 10.82 12.29 34.04
CA ALA A 13 10.33 12.30 32.69
C ALA A 13 11.27 11.45 31.84
N VAL A 14 10.80 10.30 31.36
CA VAL A 14 11.52 9.49 30.38
C VAL A 14 11.67 10.36 29.12
N PRO A 15 12.89 10.58 28.59
CA PRO A 15 13.05 11.38 27.39
C PRO A 15 12.28 10.72 26.25
N VAL A 16 11.23 11.38 25.75
CA VAL A 16 10.56 10.98 24.52
C VAL A 16 11.62 11.01 23.43
N LYS A 17 11.99 9.83 22.93
CA LYS A 17 12.93 9.70 21.82
C LYS A 17 12.34 10.52 20.67
N ALA A 18 13.09 11.49 20.13
CA ALA A 18 12.62 12.32 19.03
C ALA A 18 12.14 11.38 17.91
N GLN A 19 10.85 11.50 17.55
CA GLN A 19 10.27 10.72 16.46
C GLN A 19 10.91 11.19 15.16
N ASN A 20 11.55 10.27 14.42
CA ASN A 20 12.05 10.59 13.10
C ASN A 20 10.86 10.82 12.17
N SER A 21 10.76 12.01 11.61
CA SER A 21 9.70 12.34 10.65
C SER A 21 10.26 13.07 9.44
N ARG A 22 9.64 12.87 8.28
CA ARG A 22 10.04 13.48 7.03
C ARG A 22 8.83 13.92 6.22
N ILE A 23 8.95 15.09 5.59
CA ILE A 23 8.01 15.56 4.58
C ILE A 23 8.53 15.11 3.22
N LEU A 24 7.70 14.39 2.47
CA LEU A 24 7.96 13.95 1.11
C LEU A 24 7.12 14.79 0.14
N GLU A 25 7.65 15.11 -1.03
CA GLU A 25 6.92 15.81 -2.10
C GLU A 25 6.07 17.00 -1.57
N GLU A 26 6.70 17.86 -0.76
CA GLU A 26 6.07 19.04 -0.13
C GLU A 26 4.86 18.70 0.75
N GLY A 27 4.64 17.44 1.05
CA GLY A 27 3.53 16.95 1.86
C GLY A 27 2.33 16.48 1.04
N GLY A 28 2.47 16.26 -0.26
CA GLY A 28 1.42 15.80 -1.18
C GLY A 28 0.53 16.94 -1.70
N THR A 29 -0.45 16.60 -2.54
CA THR A 29 -1.37 17.56 -3.20
C THR A 29 -2.70 17.74 -2.46
N GLY A 30 -2.97 16.94 -1.45
CA GLY A 30 -4.22 16.97 -0.69
C GLY A 30 -4.35 18.20 0.21
N PRO A 31 -5.50 18.35 0.86
CA PRO A 31 -5.78 19.48 1.75
C PRO A 31 -4.96 19.47 3.05
N TYR A 32 -4.28 18.36 3.35
CA TYR A 32 -3.50 18.20 4.57
C TYR A 32 -2.05 17.85 4.21
N LYS A 33 -1.11 18.71 4.62
CA LYS A 33 0.30 18.40 4.47
C LYS A 33 0.65 17.10 5.19
N ALA A 34 1.11 16.09 4.46
CA ALA A 34 1.45 14.79 5.01
C ALA A 34 2.90 14.70 5.50
N ILE A 35 3.13 13.80 6.44
CA ILE A 35 4.46 13.36 6.89
C ILE A 35 4.54 11.85 6.90
N MET A 36 5.73 11.34 6.64
CA MET A 36 6.16 9.98 6.93
C MET A 36 6.92 9.98 8.25
N MET A 37 6.66 9.03 9.14
CA MET A 37 7.29 8.99 10.45
C MET A 37 7.41 7.60 11.04
N GLU A 38 8.31 7.46 11.99
CA GLU A 38 8.45 6.29 12.86
C GLU A 38 7.70 6.52 14.15
N GLU A 39 6.90 5.55 14.57
CA GLU A 39 6.23 5.55 15.86
C GLU A 39 6.96 4.64 16.85
N ALA A 40 7.33 5.18 18.01
CA ALA A 40 8.06 4.43 19.02
C ALA A 40 7.25 3.21 19.53
N SER A 41 5.93 3.32 19.54
CA SER A 41 5.00 2.27 19.92
C SER A 41 4.78 1.20 18.82
N LEU A 42 5.33 1.41 17.60
CA LEU A 42 5.20 0.48 16.47
C LEU A 42 6.46 0.51 15.59
N SER A 43 7.61 0.18 16.13
CA SER A 43 8.92 0.26 15.45
C SER A 43 9.07 -0.64 14.23
N THR A 44 8.15 -1.58 14.02
CA THR A 44 8.10 -2.50 12.88
C THR A 44 7.37 -1.95 11.66
N HIS A 45 6.82 -0.73 11.76
CA HIS A 45 6.01 -0.11 10.71
C HIS A 45 6.42 1.36 10.51
N THR A 46 6.01 1.89 9.38
CA THR A 46 6.10 3.32 9.05
C THR A 46 4.69 3.90 8.99
N VAL A 47 4.50 5.06 9.60
CA VAL A 47 3.23 5.78 9.59
C VAL A 47 3.29 6.94 8.61
N PHE A 48 2.28 7.07 7.74
CA PHE A 48 2.05 8.25 6.92
C PHE A 48 0.73 8.89 7.36
N ARG A 49 0.73 10.19 7.61
CA ARG A 49 -0.45 10.89 8.12
C ARG A 49 -0.38 12.40 7.87
N PRO A 50 -1.49 13.12 7.97
CA PRO A 50 -1.46 14.57 8.10
C PRO A 50 -0.51 15.01 9.22
N GLN A 51 0.29 16.04 8.96
CA GLN A 51 1.23 16.58 9.94
C GLN A 51 0.50 17.17 11.15
N ASP A 52 -0.54 17.96 10.89
CA ASP A 52 -1.33 18.62 11.92
C ASP A 52 -2.56 17.78 12.30
N LEU A 53 -2.44 17.04 13.39
CA LEU A 53 -3.53 16.24 13.96
C LEU A 53 -4.58 17.06 14.70
N SER A 54 -4.36 18.36 14.94
CA SER A 54 -5.37 19.23 15.58
C SER A 54 -6.60 19.46 14.71
N LYS A 55 -6.49 19.21 13.42
CA LYS A 55 -7.60 19.29 12.44
C LYS A 55 -8.56 18.11 12.53
N PHE A 56 -8.22 17.08 13.32
CA PHE A 56 -8.99 15.84 13.42
C PHE A 56 -9.54 15.62 14.84
N GLY A 57 -10.67 14.93 14.90
CA GLY A 57 -11.53 14.76 16.06
C GLY A 57 -12.90 15.40 15.82
N ASN A 58 -13.81 15.27 16.76
CA ASN A 58 -15.13 15.95 16.73
C ASN A 58 -15.88 15.85 15.37
N GLY A 59 -15.92 14.63 14.80
CA GLY A 59 -16.65 14.38 13.54
C GLY A 59 -15.80 14.50 12.27
N ASN A 60 -14.57 15.02 12.34
CA ASN A 60 -13.59 14.93 11.24
C ASN A 60 -12.51 13.92 11.63
N LEU A 61 -12.73 12.65 11.31
CA LEU A 61 -11.83 11.56 11.68
C LEU A 61 -10.95 11.13 10.51
N LEU A 62 -9.80 10.53 10.84
CA LEU A 62 -8.88 9.91 9.87
C LEU A 62 -9.25 8.45 9.67
N PRO A 63 -9.83 8.05 8.52
CA PRO A 63 -9.90 6.64 8.19
C PRO A 63 -8.52 6.02 8.10
N VAL A 64 -8.44 4.73 8.37
CA VAL A 64 -7.18 3.99 8.47
C VAL A 64 -6.97 3.12 7.23
N LEU A 65 -5.74 3.12 6.72
CA LEU A 65 -5.27 2.19 5.69
C LEU A 65 -4.09 1.39 6.24
N VAL A 66 -4.21 0.06 6.31
CA VAL A 66 -3.08 -0.83 6.56
C VAL A 66 -2.49 -1.29 5.23
N TRP A 67 -1.15 -1.20 5.10
CA TRP A 67 -0.47 -1.36 3.81
C TRP A 67 0.62 -2.42 3.82
N GLY A 68 0.54 -3.36 2.84
CA GLY A 68 1.55 -4.38 2.56
C GLY A 68 2.39 -4.04 1.32
N ASN A 69 3.69 -4.32 1.41
CA ASN A 69 4.65 -3.97 0.35
C ASN A 69 4.84 -5.07 -0.68
N GLY A 70 5.26 -4.69 -1.90
CA GLY A 70 5.70 -5.62 -2.93
C GLY A 70 6.91 -6.46 -2.46
N GLY A 71 6.97 -7.73 -2.94
CA GLY A 71 8.02 -8.67 -2.56
C GLY A 71 8.05 -9.03 -1.07
N CYS A 72 6.97 -8.82 -0.33
CA CYS A 72 6.90 -8.91 1.13
C CYS A 72 8.03 -8.13 1.82
N ALA A 73 8.45 -7.02 1.23
CA ALA A 73 9.56 -6.23 1.71
C ALA A 73 9.25 -5.62 3.08
N ASN A 74 10.22 -5.69 3.99
CA ASN A 74 10.13 -5.06 5.30
C ASN A 74 10.55 -3.57 5.20
N SER A 75 9.99 -2.84 4.23
CA SER A 75 10.16 -1.39 4.06
C SER A 75 9.18 -0.85 3.02
N PRO A 76 8.50 0.27 3.26
CA PRO A 76 7.61 0.90 2.28
C PRO A 76 8.34 1.77 1.24
N SER A 77 9.68 1.75 1.17
CA SER A 77 10.50 2.65 0.35
C SER A 77 10.10 2.70 -1.14
N GLY A 78 9.60 1.59 -1.69
CA GLY A 78 9.10 1.51 -3.07
C GLY A 78 7.73 2.16 -3.32
N HIS A 79 7.07 2.69 -2.28
CA HIS A 79 5.68 3.17 -2.36
C HIS A 79 5.48 4.54 -1.69
N VAL A 80 6.56 5.19 -1.26
CA VAL A 80 6.48 6.37 -0.38
C VAL A 80 5.72 7.55 -1.00
N ASN A 81 5.86 7.81 -2.31
CA ASN A 81 5.15 8.91 -2.96
C ASN A 81 3.65 8.65 -3.00
N PHE A 82 3.26 7.41 -3.32
CA PHE A 82 1.86 6.96 -3.29
C PHE A 82 1.26 7.08 -1.88
N LEU A 83 1.94 6.54 -0.87
CA LEU A 83 1.44 6.54 0.51
C LEU A 83 1.37 7.96 1.08
N ASN A 84 2.35 8.81 0.77
CA ASN A 84 2.35 10.20 1.17
C ASN A 84 1.20 10.99 0.54
N GLU A 85 0.94 10.76 -0.76
CA GLU A 85 -0.19 11.38 -1.45
C GLU A 85 -1.52 10.97 -0.83
N VAL A 86 -1.75 9.68 -0.62
CA VAL A 86 -2.99 9.20 0.04
C VAL A 86 -3.14 9.80 1.44
N ALA A 87 -2.05 9.88 2.22
CA ALA A 87 -2.09 10.50 3.54
C ALA A 87 -2.47 11.98 3.49
N SER A 88 -1.99 12.73 2.47
CA SER A 88 -2.32 14.13 2.26
C SER A 88 -3.82 14.38 2.05
N GLN A 89 -4.54 13.36 1.63
CA GLN A 89 -5.99 13.40 1.43
C GLN A 89 -6.79 13.12 2.72
N GLY A 90 -6.09 13.07 3.86
CA GLY A 90 -6.70 12.91 5.19
C GLY A 90 -6.96 11.46 5.57
N PHE A 91 -5.96 10.62 5.43
CA PHE A 91 -5.93 9.23 5.90
C PHE A 91 -4.74 9.00 6.83
N LEU A 92 -4.89 8.09 7.79
CA LEU A 92 -3.76 7.47 8.49
C LEU A 92 -3.37 6.21 7.73
N ILE A 93 -2.09 6.06 7.39
CA ILE A 93 -1.59 4.85 6.75
C ILE A 93 -0.54 4.23 7.66
N VAL A 94 -0.68 2.93 7.93
CA VAL A 94 0.29 2.14 8.68
C VAL A 94 0.85 1.08 7.73
N ALA A 95 2.08 1.30 7.28
CA ALA A 95 2.76 0.46 6.29
C ALA A 95 3.77 -0.47 6.96
N ILE A 96 3.81 -1.74 6.55
CA ILE A 96 4.76 -2.73 7.04
C ILE A 96 6.21 -2.25 6.78
N GLY A 97 7.06 -2.41 7.80
CA GLY A 97 8.49 -2.14 7.72
C GLY A 97 8.89 -0.74 8.21
N PRO A 98 10.11 -0.62 8.75
CA PRO A 98 10.67 0.66 9.18
C PRO A 98 10.96 1.57 7.99
N SER A 99 11.06 2.86 8.24
CA SER A 99 11.15 3.91 7.21
C SER A 99 12.41 3.90 6.36
N ASN A 100 13.48 3.25 6.79
CA ASN A 100 14.77 3.17 6.08
C ASN A 100 15.19 4.49 5.40
N TYR A 101 15.17 5.60 6.14
CA TYR A 101 15.46 6.96 5.63
C TYR A 101 16.71 7.06 4.76
N GLN A 102 17.75 6.25 5.05
CA GLN A 102 19.00 6.26 4.28
C GLN A 102 18.82 5.79 2.83
N GLN A 103 17.82 4.98 2.53
CA GLN A 103 17.51 4.53 1.16
C GLN A 103 16.76 5.58 0.35
N LEU A 104 16.11 6.54 1.02
CA LEU A 104 15.38 7.64 0.39
C LEU A 104 16.27 8.85 0.11
N GLU A 105 17.44 8.91 0.74
CA GLU A 105 18.48 9.85 0.35
C GLU A 105 19.19 9.25 -0.87
N GLY A 106 18.89 9.76 -2.07
CA GLY A 106 19.68 9.44 -3.26
C GLY A 106 21.17 9.69 -3.01
N PRO A 107 22.08 9.16 -3.85
CA PRO A 107 23.52 9.32 -3.65
C PRO A 107 23.85 10.79 -3.42
N ARG A 108 24.47 11.10 -2.28
CA ARG A 108 24.94 12.46 -1.98
C ARG A 108 25.91 12.88 -3.09
N PRO A 109 25.84 14.13 -3.59
CA PRO A 109 26.80 14.62 -4.56
C PRO A 109 28.23 14.34 -4.06
N GLY A 110 28.97 13.46 -4.76
CA GLY A 110 30.32 13.04 -4.40
C GLY A 110 30.50 11.64 -3.82
N GLN A 111 29.44 10.89 -3.54
CA GLN A 111 29.55 9.46 -3.22
C GLN A 111 29.26 8.61 -4.47
N THR A 112 30.31 8.15 -5.14
CA THR A 112 30.27 7.03 -6.10
C THR A 112 30.20 5.71 -5.31
N GLY A 113 29.10 5.48 -4.61
CA GLY A 113 28.83 4.23 -3.91
C GLY A 113 27.96 3.33 -4.79
N ALA A 114 28.44 2.12 -5.06
CA ALA A 114 27.68 1.09 -5.75
C ALA A 114 26.32 0.88 -5.05
N VAL A 115 25.23 0.98 -5.81
CA VAL A 115 23.87 0.65 -5.36
C VAL A 115 23.85 -0.86 -5.08
N PRO A 116 23.60 -1.34 -3.85
CA PRO A 116 23.43 -2.77 -3.62
C PRO A 116 22.13 -3.23 -4.32
N GLY A 117 22.27 -3.96 -5.42
CA GLY A 117 21.12 -4.49 -6.18
C GLY A 117 21.06 -4.09 -7.65
N ALA A 118 21.89 -3.19 -8.13
CA ALA A 118 22.02 -2.97 -9.57
C ALA A 118 22.83 -4.13 -10.18
N MET A 119 22.16 -4.99 -10.92
CA MET A 119 22.85 -6.00 -11.75
C MET A 119 23.80 -5.30 -12.73
N PRO A 120 25.10 -5.69 -12.80
CA PRO A 120 25.99 -5.18 -13.86
C PRO A 120 25.60 -5.87 -15.16
N GLY A 121 24.95 -5.17 -16.06
CA GLY A 121 24.53 -5.69 -17.35
C GLY A 121 23.73 -4.71 -18.20
N GLY A 122 24.09 -3.45 -18.17
CA GLY A 122 23.67 -2.49 -19.21
C GLY A 122 24.25 -2.92 -20.55
N ARG A 123 23.44 -3.53 -21.42
CA ARG A 123 23.80 -3.73 -22.84
C ARG A 123 24.00 -2.34 -23.47
N PRO A 124 25.10 -2.13 -24.22
CA PRO A 124 25.24 -0.94 -25.04
C PRO A 124 24.05 -0.89 -26.06
N GLN A 125 23.35 0.23 -26.10
CA GLN A 125 22.42 0.51 -27.19
C GLN A 125 23.20 0.61 -28.49
N MET A 126 23.02 -0.36 -29.39
CA MET A 126 23.45 -0.24 -30.77
C MET A 126 22.46 0.64 -31.56
N PRO A 127 22.96 1.50 -32.46
CA PRO A 127 22.09 2.31 -33.33
C PRO A 127 21.22 1.40 -34.22
N ALA A 128 19.98 1.82 -34.44
CA ALA A 128 19.04 1.16 -35.30
C ALA A 128 19.55 1.10 -36.75
N GLY A 129 19.74 -0.11 -37.26
CA GLY A 129 20.03 -0.35 -38.67
C GLY A 129 21.29 -1.17 -38.90
N GLN A 130 21.18 -2.48 -38.75
CA GLN A 130 21.90 -3.53 -39.50
C GLN A 130 21.75 -4.89 -38.77
N ARG A 131 20.72 -5.64 -39.16
CA ARG A 131 20.69 -7.09 -38.89
C ARG A 131 21.18 -7.79 -40.12
N PRO A 132 22.27 -8.60 -40.05
CA PRO A 132 22.57 -9.56 -41.06
C PRO A 132 21.56 -10.73 -41.00
N GLN A 133 20.90 -11.03 -42.11
CA GLN A 133 20.10 -12.24 -42.25
C GLN A 133 21.06 -13.44 -42.24
N GLY A 134 20.81 -14.44 -41.39
CA GLY A 134 21.42 -15.75 -41.50
C GLY A 134 22.23 -16.30 -40.32
N ALA A 135 22.17 -15.76 -39.13
CA ALA A 135 22.82 -16.40 -37.97
C ALA A 135 21.89 -17.40 -37.28
N PRO A 136 22.35 -18.63 -36.96
CA PRO A 136 21.56 -19.63 -36.24
C PRO A 136 21.26 -19.12 -34.83
N ARG A 137 20.03 -19.37 -34.35
CA ARG A 137 19.66 -19.12 -32.94
C ARG A 137 20.59 -19.93 -32.01
N PRO A 138 21.21 -19.32 -31.01
CA PRO A 138 21.83 -20.06 -29.95
C PRO A 138 20.74 -20.91 -29.23
N GLN A 139 20.88 -22.24 -29.27
CA GLN A 139 20.13 -23.11 -28.39
C GLN A 139 20.59 -22.84 -26.95
N MET A 140 19.69 -22.41 -26.13
CA MET A 140 19.91 -22.35 -24.68
C MET A 140 20.01 -23.81 -24.17
N PRO A 141 21.05 -24.17 -23.43
CA PRO A 141 21.08 -25.46 -22.74
C PRO A 141 19.91 -25.48 -21.71
N GLY A 142 19.27 -26.65 -21.66
CA GLY A 142 18.05 -26.88 -20.92
C GLY A 142 18.11 -26.57 -19.43
N GLY A 143 16.94 -26.25 -18.91
CA GLY A 143 16.63 -26.33 -17.49
C GLY A 143 17.04 -25.07 -16.70
N MET A 144 16.14 -24.09 -16.60
CA MET A 144 16.16 -23.25 -15.41
C MET A 144 15.77 -24.13 -14.21
N PRO A 145 16.62 -24.26 -13.17
CA PRO A 145 16.10 -24.63 -11.86
C PRO A 145 15.30 -23.43 -11.39
N GLY A 146 13.99 -23.57 -11.37
CA GLY A 146 13.09 -22.58 -10.76
C GLY A 146 13.27 -22.56 -9.24
N GLY A 147 14.35 -22.00 -8.76
CA GLY A 147 14.51 -21.57 -7.39
C GLY A 147 14.19 -20.10 -7.34
N MET A 148 13.01 -19.74 -6.81
CA MET A 148 12.83 -18.39 -6.27
C MET A 148 13.98 -18.10 -5.31
N PRO A 149 14.51 -16.87 -5.25
CA PRO A 149 15.52 -16.52 -4.26
C PRO A 149 15.01 -16.93 -2.88
N GLN A 150 15.77 -17.78 -2.17
CA GLN A 150 15.51 -18.06 -0.76
C GLN A 150 15.51 -16.73 -0.03
N MET A 151 14.32 -16.28 0.38
CA MET A 151 14.17 -15.16 1.29
C MET A 151 14.89 -15.53 2.59
N GLY A 152 15.71 -14.60 3.08
CA GLY A 152 16.47 -14.76 4.29
C GLY A 152 15.60 -15.23 5.45
N SER A 153 16.16 -16.06 6.31
CA SER A 153 15.56 -16.74 7.47
C SER A 153 15.04 -15.77 8.53
N GLY A 154 13.86 -15.23 8.26
CA GLY A 154 13.01 -14.42 9.11
C GLY A 154 11.60 -14.51 8.52
N GLY A 155 11.18 -15.73 8.11
CA GLY A 155 10.15 -16.00 7.16
C GLY A 155 8.75 -15.64 7.62
N MET A 156 8.21 -14.50 7.17
CA MET A 156 6.78 -14.44 6.90
C MET A 156 6.53 -15.25 5.62
N SER A 157 5.54 -16.15 5.68
CA SER A 157 5.02 -16.84 4.50
C SER A 157 4.54 -15.80 3.48
N MET A 158 4.69 -16.08 2.18
CA MET A 158 4.17 -15.20 1.16
C MET A 158 2.66 -15.01 1.38
N GLY A 159 2.21 -13.75 1.58
CA GLY A 159 0.81 -13.44 1.86
C GLY A 159 0.39 -13.52 3.33
N ASP A 160 1.31 -13.80 4.28
CA ASP A 160 1.01 -13.76 5.71
C ASP A 160 0.53 -12.35 6.11
N PRO A 161 -0.74 -12.20 6.61
CA PRO A 161 -1.30 -10.89 6.95
C PRO A 161 -0.87 -10.36 8.32
N GLU A 162 0.01 -11.04 9.06
CA GLU A 162 0.33 -10.69 10.44
C GLU A 162 0.79 -9.23 10.61
N GLY A 163 1.62 -8.72 9.70
CA GLY A 163 2.03 -7.32 9.73
C GLY A 163 0.85 -6.36 9.56
N LEU A 164 -0.12 -6.68 8.70
CA LEU A 164 -1.34 -5.86 8.55
C LEU A 164 -2.25 -5.94 9.78
N LYS A 165 -2.34 -7.11 10.43
CA LYS A 165 -3.08 -7.28 11.68
C LYS A 165 -2.46 -6.43 12.80
N GLN A 166 -1.14 -6.45 12.92
CA GLN A 166 -0.42 -5.61 13.89
C GLN A 166 -0.68 -4.11 13.66
N ALA A 167 -0.66 -3.66 12.40
CA ALA A 167 -0.99 -2.29 12.01
C ALA A 167 -2.42 -1.91 12.42
N LEU A 168 -3.38 -2.80 12.17
CA LEU A 168 -4.79 -2.64 12.50
C LEU A 168 -4.98 -2.52 14.03
N GLU A 169 -4.47 -3.47 14.79
CA GLU A 169 -4.59 -3.48 16.25
C GLU A 169 -3.93 -2.25 16.88
N TRP A 170 -2.76 -1.85 16.37
CA TRP A 170 -2.10 -0.64 16.83
C TRP A 170 -2.98 0.60 16.62
N ALA A 171 -3.54 0.78 15.43
CA ALA A 171 -4.37 1.95 15.13
C ALA A 171 -5.61 2.02 16.05
N ILE A 172 -6.28 0.88 16.28
CA ILE A 172 -7.43 0.81 17.19
C ILE A 172 -7.01 1.16 18.63
N ALA A 173 -5.89 0.60 19.10
CA ALA A 173 -5.37 0.87 20.44
C ALA A 173 -5.00 2.35 20.60
N GLN A 174 -4.33 2.96 19.61
CA GLN A 174 -3.95 4.37 19.64
C GLN A 174 -5.16 5.31 19.68
N ASN A 175 -6.25 4.96 18.99
CA ASN A 175 -7.48 5.75 19.04
C ASN A 175 -8.17 5.70 20.40
N ALA A 176 -7.99 4.62 21.15
CA ALA A 176 -8.59 4.41 22.47
C ALA A 176 -7.73 4.94 23.64
N ASP A 177 -6.43 5.10 23.43
CA ASP A 177 -5.47 5.51 24.45
C ASP A 177 -5.49 7.04 24.63
N LYS A 178 -5.86 7.51 25.83
CA LYS A 178 -5.95 8.94 26.16
C LYS A 178 -4.62 9.68 26.11
N ASP A 179 -3.52 8.97 26.27
CA ASP A 179 -2.17 9.52 26.23
C ASP A 179 -1.59 9.55 24.80
N SER A 180 -2.28 8.94 23.85
CA SER A 180 -1.91 8.93 22.44
C SER A 180 -2.22 10.24 21.72
N PRO A 181 -1.35 10.73 20.81
CA PRO A 181 -1.67 11.86 19.93
C PRO A 181 -2.84 11.57 18.98
N TYR A 182 -3.20 10.31 18.81
CA TYR A 182 -4.30 9.83 17.96
C TYR A 182 -5.63 9.65 18.70
N TYR A 183 -5.67 9.86 20.00
CA TYR A 183 -6.87 9.65 20.82
C TYR A 183 -8.10 10.35 20.24
N GLY A 184 -9.13 9.56 19.93
CA GLY A 184 -10.41 10.05 19.38
C GLY A 184 -10.32 10.75 18.02
N LYS A 185 -9.23 10.50 17.24
CA LYS A 185 -9.02 11.14 15.93
C LYS A 185 -9.08 10.18 14.76
N LEU A 186 -8.99 8.87 15.03
CA LEU A 186 -9.02 7.84 13.98
C LEU A 186 -10.44 7.32 13.79
N ASP A 187 -10.81 7.09 12.54
CA ASP A 187 -12.06 6.46 12.17
C ASP A 187 -11.85 4.93 12.09
N VAL A 188 -11.92 4.29 13.25
CA VAL A 188 -11.70 2.84 13.36
C VAL A 188 -12.87 1.99 12.88
N ASP A 189 -13.98 2.61 12.50
CA ASP A 189 -15.11 1.96 11.82
C ASP A 189 -14.97 2.00 10.29
N ASN A 190 -14.01 2.77 9.78
CA ASN A 190 -13.73 2.94 8.38
C ASN A 190 -12.26 2.63 8.05
N ILE A 191 -11.95 1.33 8.00
CA ILE A 191 -10.59 0.81 7.78
C ILE A 191 -10.52 0.11 6.42
N ALA A 192 -9.42 0.32 5.70
CA ALA A 192 -9.08 -0.42 4.49
C ALA A 192 -7.80 -1.23 4.69
N ALA A 193 -7.71 -2.38 4.01
CA ALA A 193 -6.47 -3.10 3.79
C ALA A 193 -6.06 -2.98 2.32
N ALA A 194 -4.79 -2.73 2.07
CA ALA A 194 -4.27 -2.66 0.72
C ALA A 194 -2.82 -3.09 0.65
N GLY A 195 -2.36 -3.36 -0.55
CA GLY A 195 -0.96 -3.61 -0.79
C GLY A 195 -0.65 -3.96 -2.24
N MET A 196 0.63 -3.91 -2.55
CA MET A 196 1.17 -4.19 -3.89
C MET A 196 1.76 -5.60 -3.93
N SER A 197 1.43 -6.38 -4.98
CA SER A 197 2.03 -7.71 -5.23
C SER A 197 1.87 -8.63 -4.00
N CYS A 198 2.95 -9.07 -3.36
CA CYS A 198 2.88 -9.80 -2.09
C CYS A 198 1.99 -9.10 -1.05
N GLY A 199 2.09 -7.77 -0.91
CA GLY A 199 1.23 -6.99 -0.03
C GLY A 199 -0.25 -7.04 -0.41
N GLY A 200 -0.55 -7.20 -1.70
CA GLY A 200 -1.93 -7.42 -2.18
C GLY A 200 -2.48 -8.77 -1.76
N LEU A 201 -1.65 -9.82 -1.72
CA LEU A 201 -2.03 -11.11 -1.14
C LEU A 201 -2.27 -11.00 0.37
N GLN A 202 -1.39 -10.28 1.09
CA GLN A 202 -1.59 -10.00 2.52
C GLN A 202 -2.93 -9.30 2.76
N ALA A 203 -3.28 -8.31 1.92
CA ALA A 203 -4.55 -7.62 2.03
C ALA A 203 -5.76 -8.53 1.75
N LEU A 204 -5.67 -9.40 0.75
CA LEU A 204 -6.70 -10.41 0.47
C LEU A 204 -6.89 -11.40 1.63
N HIS A 205 -5.80 -11.79 2.31
CA HIS A 205 -5.86 -12.65 3.51
C HIS A 205 -6.44 -11.95 4.75
N MET A 206 -6.74 -10.63 4.67
CA MET A 206 -7.55 -9.92 5.66
C MET A 206 -9.06 -10.01 5.37
N SER A 207 -9.48 -10.76 4.37
CA SER A 207 -10.87 -10.79 3.89
C SER A 207 -11.88 -11.40 4.85
N ASP A 208 -11.45 -12.10 5.87
CA ASP A 208 -12.28 -12.62 6.97
C ASP A 208 -12.45 -11.64 8.14
N ASP A 209 -11.68 -10.54 8.18
CA ASP A 209 -11.80 -9.53 9.23
C ASP A 209 -12.90 -8.50 8.89
N ALA A 210 -14.02 -8.59 9.59
CA ALA A 210 -15.18 -7.71 9.37
C ALA A 210 -14.93 -6.23 9.73
N ARG A 211 -13.83 -5.90 10.42
CA ARG A 211 -13.44 -4.51 10.69
C ARG A 211 -12.89 -3.81 9.44
N ILE A 212 -12.37 -4.58 8.48
CA ILE A 212 -11.93 -4.06 7.18
C ILE A 212 -13.16 -3.80 6.31
N LYS A 213 -13.37 -2.56 5.93
CA LYS A 213 -14.52 -2.13 5.13
C LYS A 213 -14.31 -2.34 3.64
N THR A 214 -13.08 -2.14 3.15
CA THR A 214 -12.74 -2.34 1.74
C THR A 214 -11.31 -2.86 1.60
N ILE A 215 -11.07 -3.65 0.55
CA ILE A 215 -9.75 -4.15 0.19
C ILE A 215 -9.35 -3.56 -1.17
N MET A 216 -8.09 -3.09 -1.28
CA MET A 216 -7.48 -2.70 -2.54
C MET A 216 -6.32 -3.62 -2.88
N VAL A 217 -6.48 -4.39 -3.94
CA VAL A 217 -5.51 -5.37 -4.45
C VAL A 217 -4.74 -4.72 -5.59
N MET A 218 -3.49 -4.36 -5.35
CA MET A 218 -2.72 -3.60 -6.31
C MET A 218 -1.61 -4.44 -6.93
N ASN A 219 -1.60 -4.54 -8.27
CA ASN A 219 -0.68 -5.41 -9.02
C ASN A 219 -0.59 -6.82 -8.38
N SER A 220 -1.74 -7.42 -8.05
CA SER A 220 -1.82 -8.67 -7.30
C SER A 220 -3.08 -9.45 -7.63
N GLY A 221 -3.16 -10.66 -7.09
CA GLY A 221 -4.28 -11.59 -7.14
C GLY A 221 -3.82 -12.96 -6.64
N TYR A 222 -4.76 -13.78 -6.19
CA TYR A 222 -4.47 -15.11 -5.69
C TYR A 222 -3.89 -16.04 -6.77
N PHE A 223 -3.00 -16.90 -6.37
CA PHE A 223 -2.46 -17.97 -7.22
C PHE A 223 -3.40 -19.20 -7.24
N GLY A 224 -3.15 -20.09 -8.19
CA GLY A 224 -3.85 -21.36 -8.31
C GLY A 224 -5.09 -21.30 -9.18
N GLY A 225 -5.75 -22.44 -9.29
CA GLY A 225 -6.95 -22.68 -10.09
C GLY A 225 -8.20 -22.87 -9.25
N ASP A 226 -9.14 -23.68 -9.75
CA ASP A 226 -10.46 -23.92 -9.12
C ASP A 226 -10.36 -24.66 -7.78
N GLU A 227 -9.29 -25.40 -7.55
CA GLU A 227 -9.01 -26.12 -6.31
C GLU A 227 -8.40 -25.24 -5.21
N SER A 228 -8.09 -23.97 -5.50
CA SER A 228 -7.45 -23.07 -4.54
C SER A 228 -8.44 -22.61 -3.46
N GLU A 229 -8.14 -22.86 -2.19
CA GLU A 229 -8.90 -22.34 -1.05
C GLU A 229 -8.89 -20.81 -1.02
N ASP A 230 -7.75 -20.19 -1.38
CA ASP A 230 -7.65 -18.74 -1.51
C ASP A 230 -8.64 -18.20 -2.54
N LYS A 231 -8.74 -18.82 -3.72
CA LYS A 231 -9.72 -18.45 -4.76
C LYS A 231 -11.17 -18.62 -4.28
N ALA A 232 -11.44 -19.67 -3.53
CA ALA A 232 -12.77 -19.91 -2.96
C ALA A 232 -13.16 -18.81 -1.94
N SER A 233 -12.18 -18.30 -1.17
CA SER A 233 -12.40 -17.27 -0.15
C SER A 233 -12.94 -15.95 -0.71
N LEU A 234 -12.72 -15.66 -2.01
CA LEU A 234 -13.23 -14.47 -2.68
C LEU A 234 -14.75 -14.32 -2.56
N ASN A 235 -15.49 -15.42 -2.44
CA ASN A 235 -16.95 -15.43 -2.34
C ASN A 235 -17.47 -15.41 -0.90
N THR A 236 -16.57 -15.42 0.10
CA THR A 236 -16.90 -15.36 1.52
C THR A 236 -16.32 -14.11 2.22
N MET A 237 -15.77 -13.19 1.45
CA MET A 237 -15.23 -11.93 1.94
C MET A 237 -16.29 -11.14 2.74
N LYS A 238 -15.87 -10.55 3.86
CA LYS A 238 -16.78 -9.79 4.76
C LYS A 238 -16.82 -8.28 4.48
N GLN A 239 -16.05 -7.80 3.53
CA GLN A 239 -15.95 -6.40 3.16
C GLN A 239 -17.22 -5.87 2.49
N LYS A 240 -17.32 -4.53 2.44
CA LYS A 240 -18.39 -3.84 1.70
C LYS A 240 -18.06 -3.68 0.21
N SER A 241 -16.76 -3.76 -0.13
CA SER A 241 -16.29 -3.61 -1.51
C SER A 241 -14.86 -4.09 -1.67
N VAL A 242 -14.46 -4.33 -2.93
CA VAL A 242 -13.09 -4.66 -3.31
C VAL A 242 -12.73 -4.04 -4.66
N ILE A 243 -11.47 -3.61 -4.81
CA ILE A 243 -10.93 -3.12 -6.08
C ILE A 243 -9.60 -3.80 -6.41
N TRP A 244 -9.44 -4.18 -7.68
CA TRP A 244 -8.14 -4.53 -8.28
C TRP A 244 -7.64 -3.36 -9.12
N ILE A 245 -6.38 -2.97 -8.92
CA ILE A 245 -5.68 -1.96 -9.72
C ILE A 245 -4.44 -2.63 -10.31
N LEU A 246 -4.42 -2.83 -11.63
CA LEU A 246 -3.40 -3.62 -12.34
C LEU A 246 -2.63 -2.79 -13.35
N GLY A 247 -1.47 -3.28 -13.77
CA GLY A 247 -0.56 -2.60 -14.71
C GLY A 247 -0.74 -2.99 -16.19
N GLY A 248 -1.93 -3.49 -16.56
CA GLY A 248 -2.20 -3.97 -17.92
C GLY A 248 -1.62 -5.35 -18.19
N SER A 249 -1.65 -5.79 -19.44
CA SER A 249 -1.25 -7.14 -19.85
C SER A 249 0.25 -7.45 -19.66
N THR A 250 1.07 -6.44 -19.40
CA THR A 250 2.49 -6.60 -19.08
C THR A 250 2.76 -6.76 -17.58
N ASP A 251 1.73 -6.62 -16.75
CA ASP A 251 1.81 -6.89 -15.32
C ASP A 251 1.80 -8.41 -15.07
N ILE A 252 2.78 -8.92 -14.34
CA ILE A 252 2.87 -10.35 -13.99
C ILE A 252 1.67 -10.83 -13.17
N ALA A 253 0.95 -9.94 -12.50
CA ALA A 253 -0.26 -10.24 -11.74
C ALA A 253 -1.55 -10.13 -12.59
N TRP A 254 -1.43 -9.77 -13.87
CA TRP A 254 -2.58 -9.54 -14.75
C TRP A 254 -3.58 -10.69 -14.75
N GLU A 255 -3.11 -11.90 -15.03
CA GLU A 255 -3.96 -13.08 -15.11
C GLU A 255 -4.61 -13.39 -13.76
N ASN A 256 -3.85 -13.31 -12.67
CA ASN A 256 -4.35 -13.62 -11.33
C ASN A 256 -5.44 -12.64 -10.89
N GLY A 257 -5.21 -11.32 -11.04
CA GLY A 257 -6.21 -10.32 -10.65
C GLY A 257 -7.46 -10.33 -11.51
N ASN A 258 -7.34 -10.60 -12.82
CA ASN A 258 -8.49 -10.78 -13.70
C ASN A 258 -9.29 -12.04 -13.35
N ASP A 259 -8.61 -13.14 -13.03
CA ASP A 259 -9.25 -14.39 -12.62
C ASP A 259 -9.99 -14.20 -11.29
N ASP A 260 -9.37 -13.56 -10.30
CA ASP A 260 -10.02 -13.21 -9.04
C ASP A 260 -11.30 -12.41 -9.27
N PHE A 261 -11.21 -11.34 -10.06
CA PHE A 261 -12.37 -10.52 -10.37
C PHE A 261 -13.48 -11.32 -11.07
N LYS A 262 -13.13 -12.19 -12.02
CA LYS A 262 -14.11 -13.04 -12.72
C LYS A 262 -14.83 -13.99 -11.77
N ARG A 263 -14.12 -14.55 -10.79
CA ARG A 263 -14.64 -15.49 -9.77
C ARG A 263 -15.56 -14.84 -8.75
N MET A 264 -15.46 -13.52 -8.54
CA MET A 264 -16.40 -12.83 -7.67
C MET A 264 -17.82 -13.06 -8.14
N SER A 265 -18.58 -13.78 -7.33
CA SER A 265 -19.97 -14.13 -7.58
C SER A 265 -20.90 -13.45 -6.63
N GLY A 266 -21.67 -13.05 -6.25
CA GLY A 266 -22.41 -12.44 -5.14
C GLY A 266 -22.76 -10.98 -5.42
N THR A 267 -23.19 -10.32 -4.38
CA THR A 267 -23.71 -8.94 -4.44
C THR A 267 -22.70 -7.88 -4.01
N MET A 268 -21.48 -8.29 -3.63
CA MET A 268 -20.44 -7.34 -3.22
C MET A 268 -20.06 -6.44 -4.39
N PRO A 269 -20.04 -5.12 -4.20
CA PRO A 269 -19.45 -4.18 -5.14
C PRO A 269 -17.97 -4.50 -5.40
N ALA A 270 -17.64 -4.80 -6.65
CA ALA A 270 -16.28 -5.12 -7.08
C ALA A 270 -15.91 -4.32 -8.33
N PHE A 271 -14.70 -3.80 -8.33
CA PHE A 271 -14.14 -3.04 -9.44
C PHE A 271 -12.77 -3.59 -9.82
N LEU A 272 -12.49 -3.68 -11.11
CA LEU A 272 -11.16 -3.92 -11.63
C LEU A 272 -10.85 -2.79 -12.59
N CYS A 273 -9.71 -2.17 -12.42
CA CYS A 273 -9.18 -1.23 -13.41
C CYS A 273 -7.71 -1.48 -13.64
N SER A 274 -7.24 -1.09 -14.82
CA SER A 274 -5.84 -1.27 -15.18
C SER A 274 -5.34 -0.16 -16.07
N LEU A 275 -4.09 0.25 -15.83
CA LEU A 275 -3.35 1.18 -16.67
C LEU A 275 -2.47 0.38 -17.63
N ASP A 276 -2.79 0.45 -18.92
CA ASP A 276 -2.06 -0.32 -19.93
C ASP A 276 -0.60 0.12 -20.07
N GLY A 277 0.30 -0.85 -20.23
CA GLY A 277 1.71 -0.64 -20.49
C GLY A 277 2.56 -0.21 -19.27
N ILE A 278 1.97 0.03 -18.09
CA ILE A 278 2.77 0.42 -16.91
C ILE A 278 3.45 -0.79 -16.25
N GLY A 279 2.87 -2.00 -16.40
CA GLY A 279 3.42 -3.24 -15.87
C GLY A 279 3.35 -3.36 -14.36
N HIS A 280 4.10 -4.33 -13.81
CA HIS A 280 4.06 -4.68 -12.39
C HIS A 280 4.56 -3.58 -11.44
N GLY A 281 5.36 -2.65 -11.95
CA GLY A 281 5.90 -1.54 -11.15
C GLY A 281 4.87 -0.47 -10.78
N GLY A 282 3.74 -0.38 -11.48
CA GLY A 282 2.72 0.65 -11.23
C GLY A 282 3.27 2.08 -11.32
N THR A 283 2.56 3.03 -10.72
CA THR A 283 2.98 4.45 -10.70
C THR A 283 3.42 4.93 -9.31
N TYR A 284 3.65 4.03 -8.35
CA TYR A 284 3.85 4.35 -6.93
C TYR A 284 4.95 5.38 -6.65
N MET A 285 6.04 5.36 -7.44
CA MET A 285 7.20 6.24 -7.28
C MET A 285 7.17 7.44 -8.23
N GLN A 286 6.14 7.57 -9.06
CA GLN A 286 5.93 8.81 -9.83
C GLN A 286 5.59 9.96 -8.88
N PRO A 287 5.76 11.23 -9.30
CA PRO A 287 5.34 12.37 -8.50
C PRO A 287 3.91 12.17 -7.96
N HIS A 288 3.75 12.32 -6.65
CA HIS A 288 2.46 12.14 -5.96
C HIS A 288 1.80 10.77 -6.20
N GLY A 289 2.60 9.72 -6.47
CA GLY A 289 2.10 8.38 -6.72
C GLY A 289 1.37 8.19 -8.05
N GLY A 290 1.39 9.19 -8.92
CA GLY A 290 0.82 9.16 -10.26
C GLY A 290 -0.67 8.84 -10.31
N ASP A 291 -1.10 8.18 -11.38
CA ASP A 291 -2.51 7.85 -11.57
C ASP A 291 -3.04 6.79 -10.60
N TYR A 292 -2.18 5.90 -10.10
CA TYR A 292 -2.59 4.93 -9.08
C TYR A 292 -3.05 5.61 -7.81
N ALA A 293 -2.36 6.67 -7.38
CA ALA A 293 -2.77 7.43 -6.20
C ALA A 293 -4.11 8.15 -6.42
N LYS A 294 -4.37 8.68 -7.62
CA LYS A 294 -5.67 9.30 -7.97
C LYS A 294 -6.82 8.30 -7.85
N VAL A 295 -6.67 7.12 -8.45
CA VAL A 295 -7.71 6.08 -8.45
C VAL A 295 -7.89 5.52 -7.03
N ALA A 296 -6.82 5.15 -6.34
CA ALA A 296 -6.87 4.60 -4.99
C ALA A 296 -7.47 5.60 -3.99
N THR A 297 -7.08 6.88 -4.06
CA THR A 297 -7.64 7.93 -3.21
C THR A 297 -9.13 8.13 -3.45
N ALA A 298 -9.57 8.12 -4.70
CA ALA A 298 -11.00 8.24 -5.01
C ALA A 298 -11.80 7.05 -4.43
N TRP A 299 -11.26 5.82 -4.54
CA TRP A 299 -11.87 4.63 -3.94
C TRP A 299 -12.00 4.74 -2.43
N LEU A 300 -10.91 5.12 -1.74
CA LEU A 300 -10.89 5.29 -0.29
C LEU A 300 -11.83 6.41 0.18
N LYS A 301 -11.87 7.54 -0.51
CA LYS A 301 -12.81 8.63 -0.20
C LYS A 301 -14.26 8.16 -0.34
N TRP A 302 -14.58 7.45 -1.41
CA TRP A 302 -15.93 6.94 -1.60
C TRP A 302 -16.35 5.99 -0.48
N TRP A 303 -15.56 4.93 -0.26
CA TRP A 303 -15.96 3.85 0.65
C TRP A 303 -15.75 4.15 2.12
N LEU A 304 -14.75 4.96 2.49
CA LEU A 304 -14.45 5.25 3.88
C LEU A 304 -14.98 6.60 4.36
N LYS A 305 -15.18 7.57 3.46
CA LYS A 305 -15.68 8.90 3.81
C LYS A 305 -17.07 9.19 3.24
N GLY A 306 -17.64 8.31 2.41
CA GLY A 306 -18.93 8.53 1.75
C GLY A 306 -18.92 9.66 0.73
N ASP A 307 -17.77 9.99 0.16
CA ASP A 307 -17.59 11.09 -0.80
C ASP A 307 -18.26 10.76 -2.15
N ALA A 308 -19.39 11.39 -2.43
CA ALA A 308 -20.16 11.18 -3.65
C ALA A 308 -19.45 11.70 -4.92
N GLU A 309 -18.59 12.72 -4.80
CA GLU A 309 -17.81 13.20 -5.94
C GLU A 309 -16.71 12.20 -6.30
N ALA A 310 -16.03 11.65 -5.29
CA ALA A 310 -15.06 10.59 -5.50
C ALA A 310 -15.68 9.32 -6.11
N ALA A 311 -16.93 9.00 -5.74
CA ALA A 311 -17.67 7.87 -6.31
C ALA A 311 -17.83 7.95 -7.83
N LYS A 312 -17.89 9.15 -8.41
CA LYS A 312 -18.01 9.34 -9.87
C LYS A 312 -16.83 8.77 -10.67
N MET A 313 -15.71 8.50 -10.01
CA MET A 313 -14.58 7.78 -10.63
C MET A 313 -14.98 6.37 -11.07
N PHE A 314 -15.99 5.75 -10.40
CA PHE A 314 -16.35 4.33 -10.56
C PHE A 314 -17.80 4.10 -10.97
N THR A 315 -18.66 5.10 -10.82
CA THR A 315 -20.13 4.98 -10.96
C THR A 315 -20.67 5.69 -12.20
N GLY A 316 -21.96 5.45 -12.50
CA GLY A 316 -22.66 6.07 -13.62
C GLY A 316 -22.38 5.38 -14.96
N ALA A 317 -22.99 5.89 -16.04
CA ALA A 317 -22.85 5.32 -17.39
C ALA A 317 -21.44 5.50 -17.96
N ASP A 318 -20.72 6.54 -17.52
CA ASP A 318 -19.41 6.92 -18.03
C ASP A 318 -18.46 7.27 -16.86
N PRO A 319 -17.96 6.25 -16.14
CA PRO A 319 -17.09 6.42 -14.98
C PRO A 319 -15.83 7.23 -15.28
N GLY A 320 -15.37 8.02 -14.30
CA GLY A 320 -14.21 8.89 -14.44
C GLY A 320 -12.93 8.14 -14.85
N VAL A 321 -12.71 6.92 -14.33
CA VAL A 321 -11.55 6.10 -14.69
C VAL A 321 -11.51 5.76 -16.18
N GLY A 322 -12.68 5.55 -16.82
CA GLY A 322 -12.78 5.27 -18.25
C GLY A 322 -12.41 6.46 -19.15
N LYS A 323 -12.35 7.68 -18.58
CA LYS A 323 -11.91 8.91 -19.28
C LYS A 323 -10.41 9.14 -19.14
N MET A 324 -9.75 8.42 -18.26
CA MET A 324 -8.30 8.54 -18.07
C MET A 324 -7.58 7.79 -19.18
N GLN A 325 -6.56 8.42 -19.75
CA GLN A 325 -5.81 7.84 -20.87
C GLN A 325 -5.11 6.52 -20.47
N GLY A 326 -5.31 5.48 -21.26
CA GLY A 326 -4.70 4.17 -21.05
C GLY A 326 -5.39 3.31 -19.98
N TRP A 327 -6.46 3.81 -19.37
CA TRP A 327 -7.20 3.03 -18.38
C TRP A 327 -8.34 2.24 -19.01
N MET A 328 -8.49 1.01 -18.56
CA MET A 328 -9.66 0.16 -18.78
C MET A 328 -10.27 -0.26 -17.46
N TYR A 329 -11.54 -0.65 -17.46
CA TYR A 329 -12.22 -1.10 -16.25
C TYR A 329 -13.28 -2.15 -16.51
N LEU A 330 -13.54 -2.93 -15.47
CA LEU A 330 -14.69 -3.84 -15.32
C LEU A 330 -15.32 -3.59 -13.95
N ARG A 331 -16.64 -3.80 -13.84
CA ARG A 331 -17.32 -3.62 -12.55
C ARG A 331 -18.42 -4.66 -12.35
N LYS A 332 -18.67 -5.00 -11.08
CA LYS A 332 -19.78 -5.84 -10.62
C LYS A 332 -20.50 -5.12 -9.49
N ASN A 333 -21.83 -5.09 -9.53
CA ASN A 333 -22.67 -4.51 -8.47
C ASN A 333 -22.37 -3.02 -8.14
N ILE A 334 -21.87 -2.29 -9.08
CA ILE A 334 -21.63 -0.83 -9.04
C ILE A 334 -22.43 -0.22 -10.20
N GLN A 335 -23.33 0.70 -9.91
CA GLN A 335 -24.21 1.37 -10.88
C GLN A 335 -23.64 2.71 -11.33
#